data_31e61b7efed20c770e6837bb310f106f
#
_entry.id   31e61b7efed20c770e6837bb310f106f
#
_cell.length_a   1.000
_cell.length_b   1.000
_cell.length_c   1.000
_cell.angle_alpha   90.00
_cell.angle_beta   90.00
_cell.angle_gamma   90.00
#
_symmetry.space_group_name_H-M   'P 1'
#
loop_
_entity.id
_entity.type
_entity.pdbx_description
1 polymer ?
#
loop_
_entity_poly.entity_id
_entity_poly.type
_entity_poly.pdbx_seq_one_letter_code
_entity_poly.pdbx_strand_id
1 'polypeptide(L)'
;MQTRWEHLNDEFSLLTRAQALALDGHFVMEQQVRNKAGFFINFNGTAGIWRKSCILDAGNWQPDTLTEDLDLSYRAQLKGWKFIFINDFTSPSELPIEINALKNQQFRWTKGAIETAKKILPLVWKSSIPLKIKLYSTFHLTMNIVFPLIMIAGLLAVPLVYVKNTGNYDEYFAFMSIFTLAFISSFLMYMYSQKDVYPDWKRRIYLFPVFMAGSMGFALNNTKAVIEGLLNKKSEFVRTPKFRIESDTDNPHPKKKKYAVTKISPMIILELIFALWALFGIGLAAYYTEIAAIPFLSMYFLGYGVIAVMSIKHALESKK
;
A
#
# COMPACT_ATOMS: atom_id res chain seq x y z
N MET A 1 -1.34 20.21 11.38
CA MET A 1 -2.67 19.79 10.89
C MET A 1 -2.49 19.05 9.58
N GLN A 2 -3.26 18.00 9.35
CA GLN A 2 -3.29 17.22 8.12
C GLN A 2 -4.75 17.13 7.65
N THR A 3 -4.99 17.33 6.35
CA THR A 3 -6.30 17.18 5.71
C THR A 3 -6.35 15.89 4.90
N ARG A 4 -7.55 15.44 4.56
CA ARG A 4 -7.75 14.26 3.69
C ARG A 4 -7.36 14.59 2.24
N TRP A 5 -6.73 13.64 1.56
CA TRP A 5 -6.57 13.76 0.11
C TRP A 5 -7.87 13.43 -0.59
N GLU A 6 -8.18 14.24 -1.59
CA GLU A 6 -9.24 14.01 -2.57
C GLU A 6 -8.59 13.65 -3.91
N HIS A 7 -9.24 12.78 -4.66
CA HIS A 7 -8.66 12.22 -5.86
C HIS A 7 -9.28 12.87 -7.09
N LEU A 8 -8.49 13.71 -7.84
CA LEU A 8 -8.98 14.43 -9.01
C LEU A 8 -9.35 13.52 -10.18
N ASN A 9 -8.67 12.38 -10.30
CA ASN A 9 -8.75 11.47 -11.44
C ASN A 9 -9.05 10.03 -11.03
N ASP A 10 -9.82 9.83 -9.98
CA ASP A 10 -10.16 8.49 -9.49
C ASP A 10 -10.95 7.67 -10.53
N GLU A 11 -11.84 8.29 -11.30
CA GLU A 11 -12.66 7.65 -12.33
C GLU A 11 -11.93 7.41 -13.66
N PHE A 12 -10.69 7.91 -13.83
CA PHE A 12 -9.95 7.84 -15.09
C PHE A 12 -9.67 6.41 -15.58
N SER A 13 -9.36 5.48 -14.67
CA SER A 13 -9.04 4.10 -15.01
C SER A 13 -9.30 3.13 -13.85
N LEU A 14 -9.31 1.83 -14.14
CA LEU A 14 -9.38 0.80 -13.09
C LEU A 14 -8.22 0.94 -12.09
N LEU A 15 -7.03 1.32 -12.57
CA LEU A 15 -5.85 1.53 -11.74
C LEU A 15 -6.05 2.71 -10.76
N THR A 16 -6.60 3.83 -11.23
CA THR A 16 -6.84 5.00 -10.37
C THR A 16 -7.98 4.75 -9.39
N ARG A 17 -9.05 4.06 -9.79
CA ARG A 17 -10.14 3.64 -8.89
C ARG A 17 -9.65 2.74 -7.75
N ALA A 18 -8.79 1.75 -8.05
CA ALA A 18 -8.23 0.88 -7.03
C ALA A 18 -7.30 1.65 -6.06
N GLN A 19 -6.54 2.63 -6.57
CA GLN A 19 -5.72 3.50 -5.73
C GLN A 19 -6.55 4.40 -4.83
N ALA A 20 -7.64 4.99 -5.36
CA ALA A 20 -8.56 5.81 -4.59
C ALA A 20 -9.13 5.01 -3.42
N LEU A 21 -9.65 3.79 -3.68
CA LEU A 21 -10.14 2.91 -2.63
C LEU A 21 -9.10 2.66 -1.53
N ALA A 22 -7.83 2.38 -1.92
CA ALA A 22 -6.74 2.15 -0.98
C ALA A 22 -6.45 3.37 -0.11
N LEU A 23 -6.35 4.56 -0.71
CA LEU A 23 -6.05 5.80 -0.01
C LEU A 23 -7.22 6.29 0.86
N ASP A 24 -8.45 6.07 0.44
CA ASP A 24 -9.62 6.36 1.28
C ASP A 24 -9.62 5.50 2.56
N GLY A 25 -9.25 4.21 2.46
CA GLY A 25 -9.03 3.37 3.64
C GLY A 25 -8.04 3.98 4.60
N HIS A 26 -6.91 4.48 4.06
CA HIS A 26 -5.87 5.12 4.86
C HIS A 26 -6.34 6.44 5.50
N PHE A 27 -6.91 7.35 4.73
CA PHE A 27 -7.28 8.68 5.26
C PHE A 27 -8.53 8.63 6.12
N VAL A 28 -9.61 8.03 5.62
CA VAL A 28 -10.94 8.06 6.26
C VAL A 28 -10.98 7.18 7.50
N MET A 29 -10.39 5.97 7.43
CA MET A 29 -10.40 5.06 8.57
C MET A 29 -9.13 5.18 9.41
N GLU A 30 -7.96 4.90 8.86
CA GLU A 30 -6.76 4.81 9.68
C GLU A 30 -6.33 6.14 10.30
N GLN A 31 -6.16 7.21 9.52
CA GLN A 31 -5.71 8.51 10.03
C GLN A 31 -6.72 9.13 11.00
N GLN A 32 -8.01 9.09 10.62
CA GLN A 32 -9.06 9.67 11.45
C GLN A 32 -9.21 8.93 12.78
N VAL A 33 -9.29 7.59 12.74
CA VAL A 33 -9.45 6.77 13.95
C VAL A 33 -8.23 6.90 14.86
N ARG A 34 -7.01 6.84 14.30
CA ARG A 34 -5.77 7.06 15.08
C ARG A 34 -5.80 8.40 15.79
N ASN A 35 -6.11 9.47 15.06
CA ASN A 35 -6.13 10.82 15.63
C ASN A 35 -7.17 10.97 16.73
N LYS A 36 -8.42 10.50 16.50
CA LYS A 36 -9.50 10.54 17.50
C LYS A 36 -9.20 9.69 18.73
N ALA A 37 -8.51 8.56 18.57
CA ALA A 37 -8.12 7.67 19.65
C ALA A 37 -6.85 8.14 20.41
N GLY A 38 -6.23 9.26 20.01
CA GLY A 38 -5.03 9.81 20.62
C GLY A 38 -3.75 9.04 20.30
N PHE A 39 -3.74 8.26 19.21
CA PHE A 39 -2.55 7.63 18.66
C PHE A 39 -1.79 8.57 17.74
N PHE A 40 -0.53 8.27 17.49
CA PHE A 40 0.29 9.02 16.57
C PHE A 40 -0.19 8.83 15.12
N ILE A 41 -0.21 9.93 14.38
CA ILE A 41 -0.52 9.95 12.95
C ILE A 41 0.66 10.52 12.18
N ASN A 42 0.72 10.26 10.89
CA ASN A 42 1.72 10.83 10.01
C ASN A 42 1.18 12.04 9.23
N PHE A 43 2.05 12.99 8.96
CA PHE A 43 1.87 13.93 7.88
C PHE A 43 2.23 13.23 6.56
N ASN A 44 1.43 13.47 5.52
CA ASN A 44 1.57 12.75 4.25
C ASN A 44 2.30 13.58 3.17
N GLY A 45 3.29 14.36 3.56
CA GLY A 45 4.12 15.19 2.69
C GLY A 45 3.44 16.44 2.15
N THR A 46 2.13 16.42 1.99
CA THR A 46 1.31 17.52 1.47
C THR A 46 -0.04 17.57 2.19
N ALA A 47 -0.87 18.57 1.80
CA ALA A 47 -2.24 18.69 2.30
C ALA A 47 -2.33 18.96 3.81
N GLY A 48 -1.53 19.93 4.28
CA GLY A 48 -1.60 20.34 5.67
C GLY A 48 -0.65 21.47 6.03
N ILE A 49 -0.62 21.81 7.31
CA ILE A 49 0.11 22.97 7.84
C ILE A 49 0.90 22.58 9.10
N TRP A 50 2.13 23.05 9.17
CA TRP A 50 3.00 22.91 10.34
C TRP A 50 3.22 24.25 11.03
N ARG A 51 3.32 24.22 12.35
CA ARG A 51 3.90 25.36 13.07
C ARG A 51 5.42 25.34 12.91
N LYS A 52 6.03 26.48 12.57
CA LYS A 52 7.48 26.59 12.43
C LYS A 52 8.21 26.19 13.72
N SER A 53 7.70 26.59 14.88
CA SER A 53 8.27 26.20 16.18
C SER A 53 8.26 24.69 16.41
N CYS A 54 7.21 23.98 15.94
CA CYS A 54 7.15 22.52 16.02
C CYS A 54 8.25 21.86 15.17
N ILE A 55 8.45 22.33 13.94
CA ILE A 55 9.51 21.81 13.04
C ILE A 55 10.89 21.98 13.69
N LEU A 56 11.17 23.18 14.20
CA LEU A 56 12.46 23.50 14.82
C LEU A 56 12.69 22.68 16.10
N ASP A 57 11.69 22.63 16.98
CA ASP A 57 11.78 21.85 18.21
C ASP A 57 11.94 20.34 17.93
N ALA A 58 11.26 19.80 16.93
CA ALA A 58 11.40 18.40 16.52
C ALA A 58 12.75 18.08 15.86
N GLY A 59 13.67 19.01 15.72
CA GLY A 59 14.99 18.83 15.12
C GLY A 59 14.99 18.97 13.59
N ASN A 60 14.06 19.76 13.07
CA ASN A 60 13.93 20.11 11.64
C ASN A 60 13.71 18.94 10.70
N TRP A 61 13.55 19.22 9.40
CA TRP A 61 13.51 18.23 8.35
C TRP A 61 14.86 17.51 8.20
N GLN A 62 14.84 16.17 8.09
CA GLN A 62 16.04 15.36 7.96
C GLN A 62 15.93 14.50 6.70
N PRO A 63 16.93 14.54 5.79
CA PRO A 63 16.86 13.85 4.49
C PRO A 63 17.43 12.43 4.53
N ASP A 64 17.56 11.84 5.72
CA ASP A 64 18.17 10.53 5.94
C ASP A 64 17.20 9.35 5.73
N THR A 65 15.92 9.63 5.50
CA THR A 65 14.89 8.66 5.13
C THR A 65 14.13 9.13 3.88
N LEU A 66 13.59 8.19 3.10
CA LEU A 66 12.76 8.52 1.93
C LEU A 66 11.36 9.02 2.28
N THR A 67 10.99 9.02 3.56
CA THR A 67 9.73 9.55 4.12
C THR A 67 10.04 10.47 5.29
N GLU A 68 10.65 11.62 4.95
CA GLU A 68 11.04 12.66 5.91
C GLU A 68 9.85 13.25 6.67
N ASP A 69 8.67 13.19 6.06
CA ASP A 69 7.39 13.58 6.62
C ASP A 69 6.93 12.68 7.77
N LEU A 70 7.03 11.36 7.59
CA LEU A 70 6.74 10.36 8.60
C LEU A 70 7.75 10.46 9.77
N ASP A 71 9.03 10.63 9.46
CA ASP A 71 10.10 10.81 10.45
C ASP A 71 9.84 12.04 11.34
N LEU A 72 9.62 13.22 10.73
CA LEU A 72 9.35 14.45 11.46
C LEU A 72 8.06 14.35 12.26
N SER A 73 7.03 13.68 11.72
CA SER A 73 5.74 13.48 12.41
C SER A 73 5.92 12.74 13.74
N TYR A 74 6.69 11.68 13.74
CA TYR A 74 6.94 10.93 14.96
C TYR A 74 7.83 11.69 15.95
N ARG A 75 8.90 12.33 15.49
CA ARG A 75 9.77 13.13 16.36
C ARG A 75 9.01 14.28 17.05
N ALA A 76 8.12 14.95 16.32
CA ALA A 76 7.27 15.99 16.87
C ALA A 76 6.31 15.46 17.95
N GLN A 77 5.62 14.35 17.68
CA GLN A 77 4.65 13.79 18.62
C GLN A 77 5.33 13.18 19.86
N LEU A 78 6.53 12.63 19.72
CA LEU A 78 7.36 12.19 20.85
C LEU A 78 7.76 13.36 21.77
N LYS A 79 7.82 14.58 21.27
CA LYS A 79 8.03 15.81 22.04
C LYS A 79 6.73 16.44 22.60
N GLY A 80 5.61 15.76 22.43
CA GLY A 80 4.31 16.20 22.96
C GLY A 80 3.49 17.10 22.03
N TRP A 81 3.95 17.36 20.80
CA TRP A 81 3.17 18.10 19.83
C TRP A 81 1.95 17.31 19.39
N LYS A 82 0.79 17.95 19.37
CA LYS A 82 -0.48 17.34 18.96
C LYS A 82 -0.72 17.55 17.48
N PHE A 83 -1.07 16.49 16.79
CA PHE A 83 -1.54 16.54 15.42
C PHE A 83 -3.08 16.56 15.38
N ILE A 84 -3.62 17.25 14.41
CA ILE A 84 -5.06 17.32 14.14
C ILE A 84 -5.27 16.82 12.71
N PHE A 85 -6.09 15.81 12.55
CA PHE A 85 -6.56 15.34 11.25
C PHE A 85 -7.97 15.88 10.99
N ILE A 86 -8.17 16.47 9.81
CA ILE A 86 -9.45 17.02 9.37
C ILE A 86 -9.93 16.21 8.15
N ASN A 87 -10.97 15.41 8.37
CA ASN A 87 -11.53 14.55 7.34
C ASN A 87 -12.44 15.31 6.35
N ASP A 88 -13.19 16.29 6.86
CA ASP A 88 -14.23 16.98 6.10
C ASP A 88 -13.68 18.09 5.18
N PHE A 89 -12.41 18.44 5.34
CA PHE A 89 -11.71 19.35 4.47
C PHE A 89 -10.69 18.58 3.61
N THR A 90 -10.86 18.65 2.29
CA THR A 90 -10.07 17.87 1.35
C THR A 90 -9.02 18.71 0.64
N SER A 91 -7.95 18.06 0.23
CA SER A 91 -6.91 18.63 -0.64
C SER A 91 -6.82 17.79 -1.91
N PRO A 92 -7.17 18.37 -3.09
CA PRO A 92 -7.17 17.65 -4.34
C PRO A 92 -5.78 17.15 -4.73
N SER A 93 -5.69 15.90 -5.14
CA SER A 93 -4.45 15.25 -5.56
C SER A 93 -4.68 14.32 -6.77
N GLU A 94 -3.79 14.38 -7.73
CA GLU A 94 -3.80 13.49 -8.89
C GLU A 94 -3.15 12.15 -8.54
N LEU A 95 -3.78 11.05 -8.89
CA LEU A 95 -3.26 9.70 -8.76
C LEU A 95 -2.36 9.32 -9.95
N PRO A 96 -1.31 8.51 -9.76
CA PRO A 96 -0.53 7.94 -10.86
C PRO A 96 -1.40 7.13 -11.83
N ILE A 97 -1.32 7.43 -13.11
CA ILE A 97 -2.04 6.71 -14.17
C ILE A 97 -1.20 5.59 -14.79
N GLU A 98 0.10 5.59 -14.56
CA GLU A 98 1.03 4.60 -15.08
C GLU A 98 1.46 3.63 -13.97
N ILE A 99 1.40 2.32 -14.25
CA ILE A 99 1.76 1.29 -13.28
C ILE A 99 3.22 1.40 -12.81
N ASN A 100 4.14 1.78 -13.71
CA ASN A 100 5.55 1.92 -13.36
C ASN A 100 5.80 3.14 -12.45
N ALA A 101 5.04 4.22 -12.63
CA ALA A 101 5.06 5.38 -11.74
C ALA A 101 4.52 5.01 -10.35
N LEU A 102 3.44 4.23 -10.29
CA LEU A 102 2.87 3.72 -9.04
C LEU A 102 3.83 2.75 -8.35
N LYS A 103 4.49 1.83 -9.07
CA LYS A 103 5.53 0.93 -8.50
C LYS A 103 6.65 1.72 -7.84
N ASN A 104 7.16 2.76 -8.48
CA ASN A 104 8.20 3.63 -7.92
C ASN A 104 7.71 4.39 -6.67
N GLN A 105 6.46 4.88 -6.69
CA GLN A 105 5.85 5.56 -5.55
C GLN A 105 5.70 4.61 -4.36
N GLN A 106 5.13 3.42 -4.58
CA GLN A 106 4.95 2.40 -3.55
C GLN A 106 6.28 1.90 -3.00
N PHE A 107 7.27 1.69 -3.85
CA PHE A 107 8.63 1.33 -3.45
C PHE A 107 9.23 2.38 -2.50
N ARG A 108 9.14 3.66 -2.86
CA ARG A 108 9.65 4.76 -2.05
C ARG A 108 8.94 4.85 -0.70
N TRP A 109 7.61 4.78 -0.68
CA TRP A 109 6.83 4.82 0.57
C TRP A 109 7.15 3.63 1.48
N THR A 110 7.18 2.43 0.93
CA THR A 110 7.49 1.21 1.67
C THR A 110 8.91 1.26 2.24
N LYS A 111 9.91 1.59 1.42
CA LYS A 111 11.30 1.66 1.84
C LYS A 111 11.52 2.75 2.89
N GLY A 112 10.99 3.95 2.65
CA GLY A 112 11.08 5.06 3.59
C GLY A 112 10.42 4.77 4.93
N ALA A 113 9.27 4.07 4.93
CA ALA A 113 8.63 3.65 6.17
C ALA A 113 9.52 2.67 6.98
N ILE A 114 10.21 1.73 6.33
CA ILE A 114 11.15 0.82 7.00
C ILE A 114 12.39 1.57 7.52
N GLU A 115 12.94 2.51 6.75
CA GLU A 115 14.05 3.37 7.19
C GLU A 115 13.64 4.19 8.42
N THR A 116 12.45 4.80 8.37
CA THR A 116 11.88 5.55 9.50
C THR A 116 11.60 4.64 10.71
N ALA A 117 11.07 3.44 10.50
CA ALA A 117 10.85 2.47 11.58
C ALA A 117 12.15 2.16 12.32
N LYS A 118 13.23 1.86 11.61
CA LYS A 118 14.56 1.59 12.20
C LYS A 118 15.07 2.76 13.02
N LYS A 119 14.86 3.99 12.57
CA LYS A 119 15.30 5.21 13.24
C LYS A 119 14.44 5.55 14.45
N ILE A 120 13.13 5.44 14.32
CA ILE A 120 12.15 5.98 15.26
C ILE A 120 11.73 4.98 16.33
N LEU A 121 11.63 3.67 16.05
CA LEU A 121 11.19 2.69 17.04
C LEU A 121 12.04 2.67 18.33
N PRO A 122 13.38 2.76 18.28
CA PRO A 122 14.18 2.86 19.49
C PRO A 122 13.82 4.09 20.34
N LEU A 123 13.46 5.22 19.73
CA LEU A 123 13.05 6.44 20.42
C LEU A 123 11.67 6.27 21.04
N VAL A 124 10.73 5.62 20.33
CA VAL A 124 9.39 5.31 20.83
C VAL A 124 9.48 4.45 22.09
N TRP A 125 10.28 3.37 22.05
CA TRP A 125 10.40 2.44 23.19
C TRP A 125 11.14 3.03 24.38
N LYS A 126 12.10 3.93 24.16
CA LYS A 126 12.82 4.65 25.24
C LYS A 126 12.01 5.80 25.85
N SER A 127 10.97 6.29 25.18
CA SER A 127 10.16 7.41 25.64
C SER A 127 9.26 7.04 26.82
N SER A 128 8.72 8.05 27.53
CA SER A 128 7.77 7.89 28.64
C SER A 128 6.30 7.81 28.22
N ILE A 129 6.00 7.70 26.91
CA ILE A 129 4.62 7.62 26.41
C ILE A 129 3.94 6.30 26.85
N PRO A 130 2.61 6.26 26.95
CA PRO A 130 1.87 5.08 27.36
C PRO A 130 2.14 3.85 26.48
N LEU A 131 2.18 2.66 27.11
CA LEU A 131 2.45 1.39 26.41
C LEU A 131 1.54 1.16 25.20
N LYS A 132 0.25 1.51 25.31
CA LYS A 132 -0.70 1.42 24.19
C LYS A 132 -0.24 2.20 22.97
N ILE A 133 0.36 3.39 23.15
CA ILE A 133 0.87 4.22 22.06
C ILE A 133 2.16 3.59 21.49
N LYS A 134 3.04 3.04 22.34
CA LYS A 134 4.26 2.32 21.88
C LYS A 134 3.91 1.12 21.00
N LEU A 135 2.98 0.29 21.45
CA LEU A 135 2.53 -0.88 20.70
C LEU A 135 1.93 -0.46 19.35
N TYR A 136 1.01 0.51 19.37
CA TYR A 136 0.37 0.98 18.16
C TYR A 136 1.36 1.63 17.17
N SER A 137 2.30 2.43 17.69
CA SER A 137 3.38 3.02 16.87
C SER A 137 4.26 1.94 16.24
N THR A 138 4.50 0.84 16.95
CA THR A 138 5.25 -0.30 16.41
C THR A 138 4.50 -0.91 15.23
N PHE A 139 3.22 -1.23 15.38
CA PHE A 139 2.40 -1.73 14.26
C PHE A 139 2.37 -0.75 13.09
N HIS A 140 2.14 0.53 13.36
CA HIS A 140 2.06 1.56 12.31
C HIS A 140 3.37 1.70 11.52
N LEU A 141 4.51 1.75 12.18
CA LEU A 141 5.82 1.91 11.53
C LEU A 141 6.29 0.64 10.81
N THR A 142 5.84 -0.56 11.26
CA THR A 142 6.26 -1.84 10.69
C THR A 142 5.23 -2.46 9.75
N MET A 143 4.10 -1.80 9.49
CA MET A 143 3.01 -2.37 8.68
C MET A 143 3.46 -2.86 7.29
N ASN A 144 4.49 -2.23 6.71
CA ASN A 144 5.01 -2.61 5.39
C ASN A 144 5.72 -3.99 5.38
N ILE A 145 6.03 -4.58 6.54
CA ILE A 145 6.53 -5.97 6.64
C ILE A 145 5.48 -6.98 6.14
N VAL A 146 4.22 -6.57 6.03
CA VAL A 146 3.16 -7.40 5.44
C VAL A 146 3.49 -7.85 4.00
N PHE A 147 4.22 -7.04 3.20
CA PHE A 147 4.50 -7.39 1.81
C PHE A 147 5.38 -8.64 1.63
N PRO A 148 6.51 -8.82 2.33
CA PRO A 148 7.21 -10.11 2.37
C PRO A 148 6.31 -11.27 2.80
N LEU A 149 5.42 -11.06 3.77
CA LEU A 149 4.51 -12.11 4.23
C LEU A 149 3.47 -12.47 3.16
N ILE A 150 2.90 -11.49 2.44
CA ILE A 150 2.00 -11.73 1.30
C ILE A 150 2.73 -12.52 0.21
N MET A 151 3.99 -12.15 -0.10
CA MET A 151 4.79 -12.87 -1.09
C MET A 151 5.02 -14.33 -0.67
N ILE A 152 5.42 -14.57 0.59
CA ILE A 152 5.62 -15.92 1.13
C ILE A 152 4.31 -16.71 1.14
N ALA A 153 3.20 -16.09 1.54
CA ALA A 153 1.89 -16.72 1.52
C ALA A 153 1.48 -17.16 0.11
N GLY A 154 1.76 -16.33 -0.92
CA GLY A 154 1.53 -16.69 -2.32
C GLY A 154 2.39 -17.84 -2.81
N LEU A 155 3.66 -17.91 -2.38
CA LEU A 155 4.54 -19.06 -2.68
C LEU A 155 4.06 -20.34 -2.03
N LEU A 156 3.65 -20.27 -0.75
CA LEU A 156 3.23 -21.43 0.03
C LEU A 156 1.80 -21.87 -0.28
N ALA A 157 0.96 -21.00 -0.85
CA ALA A 157 -0.43 -21.34 -1.15
C ALA A 157 -0.56 -22.58 -2.04
N VAL A 158 0.32 -22.75 -3.03
CA VAL A 158 0.29 -23.90 -3.96
C VAL A 158 0.67 -25.21 -3.25
N PRO A 159 1.83 -25.35 -2.57
CA PRO A 159 2.14 -26.56 -1.82
C PRO A 159 1.13 -26.83 -0.70
N LEU A 160 0.51 -25.81 -0.10
CA LEU A 160 -0.53 -26.02 0.91
C LEU A 160 -1.79 -26.71 0.34
N VAL A 161 -2.19 -26.41 -0.91
CA VAL A 161 -3.27 -27.15 -1.58
C VAL A 161 -2.92 -28.62 -1.68
N TYR A 162 -1.68 -28.96 -2.08
CA TYR A 162 -1.23 -30.35 -2.16
C TYR A 162 -1.23 -31.05 -0.78
N VAL A 163 -0.57 -30.44 0.20
CA VAL A 163 -0.43 -30.99 1.56
C VAL A 163 -1.79 -31.23 2.21
N LYS A 164 -2.72 -30.28 2.07
CA LYS A 164 -4.08 -30.40 2.61
C LYS A 164 -4.80 -31.64 2.06
N ASN A 165 -4.64 -31.94 0.78
CA ASN A 165 -5.39 -33.00 0.10
C ASN A 165 -4.70 -34.37 0.11
N THR A 166 -3.42 -34.44 0.49
CA THR A 166 -2.66 -35.70 0.55
C THR A 166 -2.29 -36.13 1.96
N GLY A 167 -2.49 -35.25 2.96
CA GLY A 167 -2.20 -35.53 4.36
C GLY A 167 -3.46 -35.53 5.23
N ASN A 168 -3.34 -36.02 6.46
CA ASN A 168 -4.42 -36.03 7.45
C ASN A 168 -4.39 -34.74 8.31
N TYR A 169 -4.66 -33.59 7.68
CA TYR A 169 -4.56 -32.26 8.33
C TYR A 169 -5.90 -31.52 8.42
N ASP A 170 -7.03 -32.23 8.30
CA ASP A 170 -8.36 -31.60 8.22
C ASP A 170 -8.67 -30.73 9.43
N GLU A 171 -8.38 -31.21 10.65
CA GLU A 171 -8.60 -30.44 11.88
C GLU A 171 -7.74 -29.18 11.95
N TYR A 172 -6.47 -29.27 11.51
CA TYR A 172 -5.57 -28.12 11.44
C TYR A 172 -6.10 -27.06 10.46
N PHE A 173 -6.50 -27.45 9.27
CA PHE A 173 -7.05 -26.51 8.28
C PHE A 173 -8.41 -25.95 8.68
N ALA A 174 -9.25 -26.74 9.35
CA ALA A 174 -10.49 -26.28 9.95
C ALA A 174 -10.23 -25.17 10.99
N PHE A 175 -9.26 -25.38 11.88
CA PHE A 175 -8.85 -24.34 12.86
C PHE A 175 -8.27 -23.10 12.17
N MET A 176 -7.42 -23.27 11.14
CA MET A 176 -6.84 -22.18 10.39
C MET A 176 -7.88 -21.34 9.62
N SER A 177 -9.07 -21.87 9.37
CA SER A 177 -10.15 -21.13 8.69
C SER A 177 -10.61 -19.87 9.48
N ILE A 178 -10.32 -19.78 10.77
CA ILE A 178 -10.57 -18.60 11.60
C ILE A 178 -9.90 -17.33 11.03
N PHE A 179 -8.76 -17.48 10.35
CA PHE A 179 -8.07 -16.34 9.71
C PHE A 179 -8.85 -15.71 8.54
N THR A 180 -9.91 -16.37 8.04
CA THR A 180 -10.85 -15.76 7.10
C THR A 180 -11.50 -14.51 7.69
N LEU A 181 -11.64 -14.43 9.01
CA LEU A 181 -12.14 -13.24 9.71
C LEU A 181 -11.27 -12.00 9.43
N ALA A 182 -9.95 -12.17 9.21
CA ALA A 182 -9.07 -11.05 8.87
C ALA A 182 -9.45 -10.44 7.50
N PHE A 183 -9.82 -11.28 6.53
CA PHE A 183 -10.30 -10.81 5.22
C PHE A 183 -11.62 -10.05 5.35
N ILE A 184 -12.56 -10.59 6.13
CA ILE A 184 -13.85 -9.94 6.42
C ILE A 184 -13.63 -8.59 7.11
N SER A 185 -12.73 -8.52 8.10
CA SER A 185 -12.39 -7.27 8.79
C SER A 185 -11.82 -6.22 7.84
N SER A 186 -10.94 -6.62 6.92
CA SER A 186 -10.40 -5.74 5.89
C SER A 186 -11.51 -5.23 4.97
N PHE A 187 -12.37 -6.11 4.48
CA PHE A 187 -13.52 -5.73 3.66
C PHE A 187 -14.42 -4.71 4.36
N LEU A 188 -14.78 -4.96 5.62
CA LEU A 188 -15.59 -4.04 6.41
C LEU A 188 -14.91 -2.68 6.58
N MET A 189 -13.60 -2.63 6.84
CA MET A 189 -12.86 -1.38 6.95
C MET A 189 -12.97 -0.53 5.67
N TYR A 190 -12.72 -1.14 4.51
CA TYR A 190 -12.85 -0.43 3.22
C TYR A 190 -14.29 -0.08 2.90
N MET A 191 -15.25 -0.94 3.21
CA MET A 191 -16.68 -0.66 3.03
C MET A 191 -17.11 0.58 3.84
N TYR A 192 -16.72 0.66 5.11
CA TYR A 192 -17.05 1.82 5.95
C TYR A 192 -16.32 3.07 5.47
N SER A 193 -15.08 2.99 4.99
CA SER A 193 -14.38 4.15 4.44
C SER A 193 -15.11 4.74 3.23
N GLN A 194 -15.61 3.88 2.34
CA GLN A 194 -16.38 4.35 1.17
C GLN A 194 -17.74 4.91 1.57
N LYS A 195 -18.43 4.25 2.51
CA LYS A 195 -19.75 4.67 2.99
C LYS A 195 -19.72 6.04 3.69
N ASP A 196 -18.62 6.37 4.38
CA ASP A 196 -18.48 7.64 5.09
C ASP A 196 -18.32 8.83 4.14
N VAL A 197 -17.79 8.61 2.93
CA VAL A 197 -17.41 9.68 2.02
C VAL A 197 -18.31 9.77 0.79
N TYR A 198 -18.76 8.62 0.24
CA TYR A 198 -19.40 8.58 -1.07
C TYR A 198 -20.84 8.08 -1.03
N PRO A 199 -21.79 8.80 -1.67
CA PRO A 199 -23.16 8.33 -1.79
C PRO A 199 -23.27 7.01 -2.59
N ASP A 200 -22.39 6.82 -3.58
CA ASP A 200 -22.33 5.65 -4.46
C ASP A 200 -21.40 4.54 -3.94
N TRP A 201 -21.11 4.52 -2.63
CA TRP A 201 -20.19 3.58 -1.99
C TRP A 201 -20.38 2.11 -2.38
N LYS A 202 -21.64 1.69 -2.64
CA LYS A 202 -21.94 0.33 -3.08
C LYS A 202 -21.26 -0.02 -4.40
N ARG A 203 -21.21 0.91 -5.34
CA ARG A 203 -20.52 0.74 -6.63
C ARG A 203 -18.99 0.70 -6.43
N ARG A 204 -18.47 1.54 -5.54
CA ARG A 204 -17.03 1.65 -5.29
C ARG A 204 -16.48 0.41 -4.59
N ILE A 205 -17.18 -0.17 -3.63
CA ILE A 205 -16.70 -1.33 -2.87
C ILE A 205 -16.59 -2.62 -3.72
N TYR A 206 -17.28 -2.72 -4.87
CA TYR A 206 -17.07 -3.84 -5.81
C TYR A 206 -15.65 -3.91 -6.35
N LEU A 207 -14.86 -2.85 -6.22
CA LEU A 207 -13.44 -2.84 -6.60
C LEU A 207 -12.53 -3.47 -5.54
N PHE A 208 -13.05 -3.83 -4.37
CA PHE A 208 -12.26 -4.41 -3.30
C PHE A 208 -11.45 -5.66 -3.73
N PRO A 209 -11.99 -6.63 -4.48
CA PRO A 209 -11.18 -7.74 -4.99
C PRO A 209 -10.06 -7.30 -5.94
N VAL A 210 -10.30 -6.27 -6.76
CA VAL A 210 -9.29 -5.69 -7.67
C VAL A 210 -8.17 -5.03 -6.86
N PHE A 211 -8.53 -4.27 -5.85
CA PHE A 211 -7.56 -3.68 -4.92
C PHE A 211 -6.73 -4.74 -4.20
N MET A 212 -7.36 -5.83 -3.71
CA MET A 212 -6.68 -6.93 -3.05
C MET A 212 -5.71 -7.64 -4.01
N ALA A 213 -6.15 -7.94 -5.24
CA ALA A 213 -5.29 -8.51 -6.28
C ALA A 213 -4.11 -7.58 -6.60
N GLY A 214 -4.36 -6.27 -6.72
CA GLY A 214 -3.32 -5.26 -6.90
C GLY A 214 -2.31 -5.28 -5.76
N SER A 215 -2.76 -5.30 -4.51
CA SER A 215 -1.89 -5.37 -3.33
C SER A 215 -0.99 -6.62 -3.33
N MET A 216 -1.55 -7.78 -3.72
CA MET A 216 -0.79 -9.01 -3.89
C MET A 216 0.24 -8.90 -5.02
N GLY A 217 -0.14 -8.30 -6.16
CA GLY A 217 0.78 -8.08 -7.27
C GLY A 217 1.92 -7.10 -6.96
N PHE A 218 1.69 -6.10 -6.10
CA PHE A 218 2.76 -5.20 -5.62
C PHE A 218 3.68 -5.85 -4.58
N ALA A 219 3.35 -7.03 -4.05
CA ALA A 219 4.12 -7.65 -2.97
C ALA A 219 5.59 -7.87 -3.33
N LEU A 220 5.93 -8.26 -4.57
CA LEU A 220 7.33 -8.41 -5.01
C LEU A 220 8.08 -7.08 -5.00
N ASN A 221 7.51 -6.02 -5.59
CA ASN A 221 8.09 -4.69 -5.63
C ASN A 221 8.34 -4.14 -4.23
N ASN A 222 7.35 -4.30 -3.35
CA ASN A 222 7.39 -3.76 -2.00
C ASN A 222 8.25 -4.65 -1.06
N THR A 223 8.34 -5.96 -1.28
CA THR A 223 9.29 -6.83 -0.59
C THR A 223 10.74 -6.41 -0.87
N LYS A 224 11.07 -6.10 -2.13
CA LYS A 224 12.37 -5.52 -2.47
C LYS A 224 12.62 -4.22 -1.71
N ALA A 225 11.62 -3.34 -1.62
CA ALA A 225 11.71 -2.10 -0.86
C ALA A 225 11.98 -2.34 0.63
N VAL A 226 11.27 -3.30 1.25
CA VAL A 226 11.49 -3.71 2.64
C VAL A 226 12.93 -4.20 2.84
N ILE A 227 13.41 -5.12 2.00
CA ILE A 227 14.76 -5.68 2.10
C ILE A 227 15.81 -4.56 1.94
N GLU A 228 15.66 -3.68 0.94
CA GLU A 228 16.60 -2.57 0.73
C GLU A 228 16.58 -1.56 1.90
N GLY A 229 15.43 -1.30 2.51
CA GLY A 229 15.29 -0.47 3.71
C GLY A 229 15.97 -1.10 4.93
N LEU A 230 15.81 -2.41 5.13
CA LEU A 230 16.48 -3.14 6.22
C LEU A 230 18.01 -3.15 6.05
N LEU A 231 18.49 -3.31 4.82
CA LEU A 231 19.92 -3.34 4.47
C LEU A 231 20.57 -1.95 4.34
N ASN A 232 19.85 -0.86 4.58
CA ASN A 232 20.31 0.53 4.41
C ASN A 232 20.86 0.84 2.99
N LYS A 233 20.35 0.17 1.97
CA LYS A 233 20.77 0.42 0.59
C LYS A 233 20.26 1.79 0.17
N LYS A 234 21.13 2.70 -0.25
CA LYS A 234 20.75 4.02 -0.74
C LYS A 234 19.96 3.92 -2.05
N SER A 235 18.95 4.77 -2.19
CA SER A 235 18.16 4.92 -3.41
C SER A 235 17.95 6.39 -3.72
N GLU A 236 17.94 6.73 -5.00
CA GLU A 236 17.60 8.07 -5.45
C GLU A 236 16.10 8.36 -5.25
N PHE A 237 15.78 9.61 -4.99
CA PHE A 237 14.40 10.08 -4.92
C PHE A 237 13.86 10.28 -6.35
N VAL A 238 13.00 9.37 -6.80
CA VAL A 238 12.30 9.47 -8.08
C VAL A 238 10.92 10.09 -7.85
N ARG A 239 10.73 11.30 -8.39
CA ARG A 239 9.44 12.01 -8.29
C ARG A 239 8.37 11.30 -9.13
N THR A 240 7.19 11.14 -8.55
CA THR A 240 6.02 10.62 -9.29
C THR A 240 5.57 11.63 -10.34
N PRO A 241 5.50 11.26 -11.63
CA PRO A 241 5.03 12.16 -12.67
C PRO A 241 3.57 12.52 -12.50
N LYS A 242 3.22 13.75 -12.84
CA LYS A 242 1.85 14.30 -12.86
C LYS A 242 1.49 14.72 -14.26
N PHE A 243 0.31 14.39 -14.74
CA PHE A 243 -0.13 14.58 -16.13
C PHE A 243 -1.21 15.67 -16.27
N ARG A 244 -1.67 16.26 -15.15
CA ARG A 244 -2.79 17.22 -15.07
C ARG A 244 -4.10 16.61 -15.57
N ILE A 245 -4.41 15.42 -15.11
CA ILE A 245 -5.68 14.77 -15.40
C ILE A 245 -6.61 15.13 -14.25
N GLU A 246 -7.65 15.88 -14.57
CA GLU A 246 -8.67 16.39 -13.64
C GLU A 246 -10.03 15.74 -13.88
N SER A 247 -10.17 15.04 -15.03
CA SER A 247 -11.39 14.32 -15.42
C SER A 247 -11.07 13.02 -16.16
N ASP A 248 -12.07 12.15 -16.28
CA ASP A 248 -12.00 10.89 -17.03
C ASP A 248 -11.89 11.09 -18.56
N THR A 249 -12.27 12.29 -19.06
CA THR A 249 -12.19 12.66 -20.48
C THR A 249 -10.87 13.31 -20.86
N ASP A 250 -10.01 13.62 -19.90
CA ASP A 250 -8.73 14.26 -20.15
C ASP A 250 -7.76 13.31 -20.85
N ASN A 251 -7.07 13.82 -21.88
CA ASN A 251 -5.99 13.10 -22.50
C ASN A 251 -4.63 13.48 -21.88
N PRO A 252 -3.79 12.50 -21.56
CA PRO A 252 -2.45 12.77 -21.04
C PRO A 252 -1.67 13.65 -22.03
N HIS A 253 -1.23 14.83 -21.60
CA HIS A 253 -0.49 15.74 -22.48
C HIS A 253 0.83 15.11 -22.96
N PRO A 254 1.07 15.00 -24.28
CA PRO A 254 2.27 14.36 -24.85
C PRO A 254 3.59 14.97 -24.38
N LYS A 255 3.60 16.27 -24.04
CA LYS A 255 4.80 17.00 -23.59
C LYS A 255 5.36 16.55 -22.24
N LYS A 256 4.65 15.68 -21.48
CA LYS A 256 5.09 15.22 -20.16
C LYS A 256 5.74 13.85 -20.15
N LYS A 257 5.98 13.23 -21.28
CA LYS A 257 6.74 11.97 -21.40
C LYS A 257 8.17 12.03 -20.84
N LYS A 258 8.72 13.24 -20.58
CA LYS A 258 10.08 13.41 -20.02
C LYS A 258 10.29 12.70 -18.68
N TYR A 259 9.24 12.46 -17.93
CA TYR A 259 9.28 11.79 -16.61
C TYR A 259 8.70 10.37 -16.63
N ALA A 260 8.25 9.87 -17.78
CA ALA A 260 7.72 8.54 -17.92
C ALA A 260 8.82 7.49 -17.68
N VAL A 261 8.47 6.39 -17.02
CA VAL A 261 9.41 5.31 -16.72
C VAL A 261 9.54 4.40 -17.95
N THR A 262 10.59 4.61 -18.73
CA THR A 262 10.85 3.89 -19.99
C THR A 262 11.60 2.57 -19.82
N LYS A 263 12.20 2.32 -18.65
CA LYS A 263 12.99 1.11 -18.39
C LYS A 263 12.10 -0.05 -17.94
N ILE A 264 12.20 -1.16 -18.65
CA ILE A 264 11.60 -2.43 -18.26
C ILE A 264 12.44 -3.01 -17.11
N SER A 265 11.81 -3.17 -15.95
CA SER A 265 12.48 -3.75 -14.78
C SER A 265 12.61 -5.26 -14.93
N PRO A 266 13.76 -5.88 -14.60
CA PRO A 266 13.90 -7.34 -14.56
C PRO A 266 12.94 -8.02 -13.56
N MET A 267 12.36 -7.27 -12.62
CA MET A 267 11.32 -7.76 -11.71
C MET A 267 10.09 -8.31 -12.44
N ILE A 268 9.83 -7.87 -13.68
CA ILE A 268 8.71 -8.37 -14.49
C ILE A 268 8.81 -9.89 -14.74
N ILE A 269 10.03 -10.42 -14.89
CA ILE A 269 10.24 -11.86 -15.05
C ILE A 269 9.78 -12.61 -13.80
N LEU A 270 10.11 -12.09 -12.62
CA LEU A 270 9.64 -12.69 -11.36
C LEU A 270 8.11 -12.56 -11.21
N GLU A 271 7.53 -11.42 -11.58
CA GLU A 271 6.08 -11.23 -11.57
C GLU A 271 5.38 -12.28 -12.46
N LEU A 272 5.90 -12.54 -13.66
CA LEU A 272 5.38 -13.58 -14.55
C LEU A 272 5.55 -14.99 -13.98
N ILE A 273 6.70 -15.29 -13.36
CA ILE A 273 6.92 -16.59 -12.70
C ILE A 273 5.91 -16.80 -11.57
N PHE A 274 5.67 -15.78 -10.74
CA PHE A 274 4.68 -15.87 -9.66
C PHE A 274 3.24 -15.99 -10.19
N ALA A 275 2.92 -15.31 -11.30
CA ALA A 275 1.63 -15.47 -11.96
C ALA A 275 1.43 -16.91 -12.46
N LEU A 276 2.43 -17.48 -13.14
CA LEU A 276 2.39 -18.88 -13.61
C LEU A 276 2.33 -19.87 -12.45
N TRP A 277 3.04 -19.60 -11.35
CA TRP A 277 2.95 -20.41 -10.12
C TRP A 277 1.55 -20.40 -9.52
N ALA A 278 0.91 -19.25 -9.45
CA ALA A 278 -0.47 -19.14 -8.98
C ALA A 278 -1.46 -19.82 -9.94
N LEU A 279 -1.25 -19.72 -11.25
CA LEU A 279 -2.05 -20.42 -12.26
C LEU A 279 -1.93 -21.94 -12.12
N PHE A 280 -0.72 -22.46 -11.91
CA PHE A 280 -0.50 -23.86 -11.59
C PHE A 280 -1.27 -24.28 -10.33
N GLY A 281 -1.24 -23.42 -9.29
CA GLY A 281 -2.00 -23.62 -8.06
C GLY A 281 -3.52 -23.68 -8.29
N ILE A 282 -4.07 -22.84 -9.19
CA ILE A 282 -5.49 -22.90 -9.58
C ILE A 282 -5.81 -24.28 -10.22
N GLY A 283 -4.96 -24.74 -11.12
CA GLY A 283 -5.11 -26.06 -11.73
C GLY A 283 -5.07 -27.18 -10.70
N LEU A 284 -4.15 -27.11 -9.74
CA LEU A 284 -4.04 -28.07 -8.64
C LEU A 284 -5.27 -28.02 -7.71
N ALA A 285 -5.76 -26.84 -7.37
CA ALA A 285 -6.96 -26.66 -6.56
C ALA A 285 -8.21 -27.20 -7.26
N ALA A 286 -8.31 -27.00 -8.57
CA ALA A 286 -9.39 -27.59 -9.37
C ALA A 286 -9.31 -29.13 -9.40
N TYR A 287 -8.10 -29.70 -9.55
CA TYR A 287 -7.89 -31.17 -9.55
C TYR A 287 -8.34 -31.80 -8.23
N TYR A 288 -8.03 -31.16 -7.09
CA TYR A 288 -8.42 -31.64 -5.76
C TYR A 288 -9.81 -31.14 -5.30
N THR A 289 -10.54 -30.42 -6.12
CA THR A 289 -11.85 -29.82 -5.77
C THR A 289 -11.80 -28.84 -4.58
N GLU A 290 -10.64 -28.20 -4.38
CA GLU A 290 -10.43 -27.17 -3.34
C GLU A 290 -10.92 -25.79 -3.80
N ILE A 291 -12.25 -25.67 -3.95
CA ILE A 291 -12.90 -24.47 -4.49
C ILE A 291 -12.57 -23.21 -3.67
N ALA A 292 -12.42 -23.36 -2.35
CA ALA A 292 -12.12 -22.23 -1.45
C ALA A 292 -10.74 -21.59 -1.71
N ALA A 293 -9.78 -22.31 -2.25
CA ALA A 293 -8.45 -21.79 -2.59
C ALA A 293 -8.43 -20.97 -3.89
N ILE A 294 -9.35 -21.27 -4.83
CA ILE A 294 -9.36 -20.68 -6.17
C ILE A 294 -9.47 -19.16 -6.16
N PRO A 295 -10.36 -18.49 -5.38
CA PRO A 295 -10.43 -17.04 -5.36
C PRO A 295 -9.12 -16.37 -4.96
N PHE A 296 -8.42 -16.87 -3.94
CA PHE A 296 -7.15 -16.31 -3.48
C PHE A 296 -6.03 -16.54 -4.49
N LEU A 297 -5.90 -17.74 -5.04
CA LEU A 297 -4.94 -18.04 -6.11
C LEU A 297 -5.21 -17.18 -7.35
N SER A 298 -6.48 -16.96 -7.70
CA SER A 298 -6.87 -16.07 -8.79
C SER A 298 -6.46 -14.61 -8.55
N MET A 299 -6.57 -14.10 -7.31
CA MET A 299 -6.08 -12.78 -6.96
C MET A 299 -4.55 -12.67 -7.13
N TYR A 300 -3.77 -13.69 -6.75
CA TYR A 300 -2.33 -13.72 -7.02
C TYR A 300 -2.02 -13.77 -8.50
N PHE A 301 -2.67 -14.65 -9.26
CA PHE A 301 -2.51 -14.77 -10.71
C PHE A 301 -2.80 -13.45 -11.42
N LEU A 302 -3.96 -12.86 -11.15
CA LEU A 302 -4.37 -11.59 -11.76
C LEU A 302 -3.48 -10.44 -11.27
N GLY A 303 -3.15 -10.39 -9.99
CA GLY A 303 -2.30 -9.35 -9.41
C GLY A 303 -0.94 -9.28 -10.08
N TYR A 304 -0.19 -10.37 -10.08
CA TYR A 304 1.13 -10.41 -10.70
C TYR A 304 1.05 -10.31 -12.22
N GLY A 305 0.12 -11.02 -12.86
CA GLY A 305 -0.02 -11.04 -14.31
C GLY A 305 -0.39 -9.67 -14.89
N VAL A 306 -1.39 -9.02 -14.32
CA VAL A 306 -1.83 -7.68 -14.76
C VAL A 306 -0.72 -6.65 -14.56
N ILE A 307 -0.05 -6.66 -13.39
CA ILE A 307 1.06 -5.72 -13.13
C ILE A 307 2.21 -5.95 -14.11
N ALA A 308 2.59 -7.19 -14.40
CA ALA A 308 3.64 -7.49 -15.38
C ALA A 308 3.26 -6.98 -16.78
N VAL A 309 2.06 -7.33 -17.27
CA VAL A 309 1.58 -6.92 -18.61
C VAL A 309 1.48 -5.41 -18.71
N MET A 310 0.89 -4.72 -17.73
CA MET A 310 0.79 -3.27 -17.72
C MET A 310 2.18 -2.59 -17.64
N SER A 311 3.13 -3.18 -16.90
CA SER A 311 4.50 -2.66 -16.81
C SER A 311 5.19 -2.68 -18.16
N ILE A 312 5.02 -3.75 -18.94
CA ILE A 312 5.54 -3.88 -20.31
C ILE A 312 4.85 -2.87 -21.24
N LYS A 313 3.51 -2.86 -21.23
CA LYS A 313 2.71 -1.98 -22.08
C LYS A 313 3.09 -0.51 -21.89
N HIS A 314 3.07 -0.01 -20.65
CA HIS A 314 3.40 1.39 -20.37
C HIS A 314 4.86 1.74 -20.68
N ALA A 315 5.81 0.81 -20.47
CA ALA A 315 7.20 1.04 -20.87
C ALA A 315 7.40 1.12 -22.40
N LEU A 316 6.61 0.39 -23.18
CA LEU A 316 6.63 0.45 -24.64
C LEU A 316 5.96 1.73 -25.17
N GLU A 317 4.84 2.13 -24.59
CA GLU A 317 4.12 3.37 -24.95
C GLU A 317 4.96 4.62 -24.64
N SER A 318 5.73 4.60 -23.57
CA SER A 318 6.61 5.71 -23.17
C SER A 318 7.84 5.89 -24.08
N LYS A 319 8.14 4.90 -24.92
CA LYS A 319 9.24 4.99 -25.92
C LYS A 319 8.81 5.59 -27.25
N LYS A 320 7.50 5.60 -27.51
CA LYS A 320 6.90 6.24 -28.69
C LYS A 320 6.64 7.73 -28.42
#